data_a59c9d01e893fa026b2a522285c45349
#
_entry.id   a59c9d01e893fa026b2a522285c45349
#
_cell.length_a   1.000
_cell.length_b   1.000
_cell.length_c   1.000
_cell.angle_alpha   90.00
_cell.angle_beta   90.00
_cell.angle_gamma   90.00
#
_symmetry.space_group_name_H-M   'P 1'
#
loop_
_entity.id
_entity.type
_entity.pdbx_description
1 polymer ?
#
loop_
_entity_poly.entity_id
_entity_poly.type
_entity_poly.pdbx_seq_one_letter_code
_entity_poly.pdbx_strand_id
1 'polypeptide(L)'
;MTGTLRDALQHAAQRGLERLDAQLLLMHVLGKPLHDRAWLLAHDSDPMLPDAQARYETICQRREAGEPVAYLTGERSFYGLNLQVDARVLDPRPDTETLVDWALEVMQGISTHTSPTVLDLGTGSGAIALAIQSRRPDARVWAVDASLDALAVATANAQHLGLPVRCLHNHWLRHWPSRHNSQAGTLAVPGRFDLIVSNPPYIRSNDPHLPALRHEPRQALVSGSDGLDDLREIVATAPGRLAPDGWLLMEHGWDQADDVAALLEAAGYRLIGHRRDLGGHIRCTGGQRGTNPQPPQAQPLPGFPSNARVG
;
A
#
# COMPACT_ATOMS: atom_id res chain seq x y z
N MET A 1 -5.64 11.40 43.63
CA MET A 1 -7.04 11.25 43.17
C MET A 1 -6.99 10.60 41.79
N THR A 2 -7.66 9.48 41.63
CA THR A 2 -7.78 8.83 40.31
C THR A 2 -8.70 9.70 39.46
N GLY A 3 -8.18 10.24 38.33
CA GLY A 3 -9.00 10.98 37.37
C GLY A 3 -10.00 10.07 36.63
N THR A 4 -10.97 10.67 35.95
CA THR A 4 -11.93 9.96 35.11
C THR A 4 -11.38 9.78 33.68
N LEU A 5 -12.06 8.94 32.85
CA LEU A 5 -11.71 8.82 31.43
C LEU A 5 -11.88 10.17 30.69
N ARG A 6 -12.87 10.97 31.10
CA ARG A 6 -13.06 12.34 30.59
C ARG A 6 -11.86 13.23 30.91
N ASP A 7 -11.34 13.18 32.14
CA ASP A 7 -10.18 13.98 32.54
C ASP A 7 -8.93 13.60 31.73
N ALA A 8 -8.75 12.30 31.46
CA ALA A 8 -7.65 11.81 30.62
C ALA A 8 -7.73 12.36 29.19
N LEU A 9 -8.94 12.33 28.57
CA LEU A 9 -9.16 12.92 27.23
C LEU A 9 -8.96 14.44 27.21
N GLN A 10 -9.42 15.15 28.26
CA GLN A 10 -9.20 16.60 28.36
C GLN A 10 -7.73 16.94 28.50
N HIS A 11 -6.98 16.16 29.27
CA HIS A 11 -5.53 16.33 29.40
C HIS A 11 -4.82 16.10 28.05
N ALA A 12 -5.16 15.03 27.32
CA ALA A 12 -4.61 14.80 25.98
C ALA A 12 -4.90 15.96 25.01
N ALA A 13 -6.14 16.49 25.03
CA ALA A 13 -6.51 17.64 24.21
C ALA A 13 -5.74 18.92 24.56
N GLN A 14 -5.50 19.18 25.87
CA GLN A 14 -4.66 20.32 26.33
C GLN A 14 -3.21 20.23 25.85
N ARG A 15 -2.71 19.01 25.59
CA ARG A 15 -1.38 18.74 25.03
C ARG A 15 -1.35 18.79 23.50
N GLY A 16 -2.50 19.05 22.85
CA GLY A 16 -2.61 19.22 21.41
C GLY A 16 -2.89 17.94 20.62
N LEU A 17 -3.23 16.81 21.27
CA LEU A 17 -3.63 15.63 20.55
C LEU A 17 -5.01 15.82 19.89
N GLU A 18 -5.12 15.38 18.64
CA GLU A 18 -6.41 15.29 17.93
C GLU A 18 -7.39 14.42 18.74
N ARG A 19 -8.64 14.87 18.80
CA ARG A 19 -9.69 14.17 19.58
C ARG A 19 -9.83 12.70 19.22
N LEU A 20 -9.77 12.38 17.91
CA LEU A 20 -9.89 11.01 17.44
C LEU A 20 -8.72 10.15 17.90
N ASP A 21 -7.50 10.66 17.77
CA ASP A 21 -6.28 9.97 18.21
C ASP A 21 -6.32 9.68 19.70
N ALA A 22 -6.64 10.69 20.52
CA ALA A 22 -6.77 10.54 21.96
C ALA A 22 -7.78 9.45 22.35
N GLN A 23 -8.93 9.39 21.67
CA GLN A 23 -9.97 8.37 21.89
C GLN A 23 -9.49 6.96 21.52
N LEU A 24 -8.88 6.81 20.35
CA LEU A 24 -8.36 5.51 19.88
C LEU A 24 -7.27 4.97 20.82
N LEU A 25 -6.34 5.82 21.24
CA LEU A 25 -5.30 5.46 22.19
C LEU A 25 -5.86 5.07 23.55
N LEU A 26 -6.88 5.79 24.04
CA LEU A 26 -7.54 5.44 25.30
C LEU A 26 -8.27 4.10 25.20
N MET A 27 -9.04 3.86 24.12
CA MET A 27 -9.71 2.59 23.88
C MET A 27 -8.72 1.42 23.85
N HIS A 28 -7.56 1.61 23.16
CA HIS A 28 -6.49 0.61 23.12
C HIS A 28 -5.96 0.27 24.54
N VAL A 29 -5.65 1.28 25.35
CA VAL A 29 -5.16 1.08 26.72
C VAL A 29 -6.16 0.36 27.61
N LEU A 30 -7.45 0.61 27.39
CA LEU A 30 -8.53 -0.03 28.13
C LEU A 30 -8.89 -1.42 27.59
N GLY A 31 -8.23 -1.89 26.53
CA GLY A 31 -8.54 -3.18 25.88
C GLY A 31 -9.91 -3.22 25.25
N LYS A 32 -10.42 -2.10 24.75
CA LYS A 32 -11.72 -1.97 24.10
C LYS A 32 -11.55 -1.92 22.58
N PRO A 33 -12.53 -2.45 21.81
CA PRO A 33 -12.50 -2.35 20.36
C PRO A 33 -12.43 -0.90 19.89
N LEU A 34 -11.48 -0.56 19.01
CA LEU A 34 -11.24 0.84 18.59
C LEU A 34 -12.44 1.47 17.86
N HIS A 35 -13.30 0.66 17.25
CA HIS A 35 -14.52 1.11 16.57
C HIS A 35 -15.69 1.44 17.52
N ASP A 36 -15.68 0.94 18.77
CA ASP A 36 -16.77 1.14 19.74
C ASP A 36 -16.60 2.43 20.56
N ARG A 37 -16.46 3.55 19.88
CA ARG A 37 -16.34 4.86 20.56
C ARG A 37 -17.59 5.27 21.33
N ALA A 38 -18.75 4.68 21.02
CA ALA A 38 -19.98 4.92 21.78
C ALA A 38 -19.84 4.43 23.23
N TRP A 39 -19.11 3.34 23.46
CA TRP A 39 -18.76 2.86 24.80
C TRP A 39 -18.07 3.95 25.61
N LEU A 40 -17.09 4.64 25.01
CA LEU A 40 -16.32 5.69 25.69
C LEU A 40 -17.20 6.87 26.13
N LEU A 41 -18.19 7.23 25.31
CA LEU A 41 -19.15 8.29 25.66
C LEU A 41 -20.04 7.90 26.84
N ALA A 42 -20.42 6.63 26.95
CA ALA A 42 -21.27 6.12 28.03
C ALA A 42 -20.50 5.95 29.36
N HIS A 43 -19.15 5.85 29.31
CA HIS A 43 -18.29 5.54 30.43
C HIS A 43 -17.30 6.68 30.77
N ASP A 44 -17.49 7.86 30.23
CA ASP A 44 -16.54 8.98 30.36
C ASP A 44 -16.31 9.43 31.82
N SER A 45 -17.27 9.15 32.72
CA SER A 45 -17.20 9.46 34.15
C SER A 45 -16.59 8.32 34.99
N ASP A 46 -16.27 7.17 34.37
CA ASP A 46 -15.65 6.04 35.05
C ASP A 46 -14.23 6.42 35.54
N PRO A 47 -13.82 5.93 36.70
CA PRO A 47 -12.46 6.18 37.21
C PRO A 47 -11.43 5.44 36.37
N MET A 48 -10.33 6.11 36.07
CA MET A 48 -9.20 5.51 35.38
C MET A 48 -8.21 4.93 36.39
N LEU A 49 -7.86 3.65 36.23
CA LEU A 49 -6.87 3.00 37.09
C LEU A 49 -5.47 3.61 36.89
N PRO A 50 -4.66 3.73 37.94
CA PRO A 50 -3.32 4.37 37.84
C PRO A 50 -2.42 3.75 36.76
N ASP A 51 -2.40 2.41 36.63
CA ASP A 51 -1.62 1.71 35.59
C ASP A 51 -2.12 2.01 34.17
N ALA A 52 -3.43 2.12 33.98
CA ALA A 52 -4.01 2.51 32.69
C ALA A 52 -3.67 3.97 32.37
N GLN A 53 -3.73 4.86 33.36
CA GLN A 53 -3.34 6.25 33.18
C GLN A 53 -1.88 6.38 32.77
N ALA A 54 -0.95 5.71 33.45
CA ALA A 54 0.47 5.75 33.11
C ALA A 54 0.74 5.22 31.68
N ARG A 55 0.09 4.12 31.29
CA ARG A 55 0.19 3.60 29.92
C ARG A 55 -0.37 4.59 28.89
N TYR A 56 -1.51 5.21 29.19
CA TYR A 56 -2.14 6.21 28.32
C TYR A 56 -1.25 7.43 28.13
N GLU A 57 -0.69 7.96 29.20
CA GLU A 57 0.25 9.08 29.16
C GLU A 57 1.49 8.75 28.31
N THR A 58 2.03 7.54 28.46
CA THR A 58 3.19 7.08 27.69
C THR A 58 2.91 7.04 26.18
N ILE A 59 1.77 6.46 25.76
CA ILE A 59 1.46 6.39 24.33
C ILE A 59 1.04 7.75 23.75
N CYS A 60 0.43 8.63 24.55
CA CYS A 60 0.17 10.02 24.15
C CYS A 60 1.48 10.78 23.87
N GLN A 61 2.50 10.62 24.70
CA GLN A 61 3.83 11.22 24.45
C GLN A 61 4.46 10.73 23.15
N ARG A 62 4.35 9.43 22.86
CA ARG A 62 4.83 8.86 21.58
C ARG A 62 4.06 9.44 20.39
N ARG A 63 2.73 9.60 20.51
CA ARG A 63 1.90 10.23 19.48
C ARG A 63 2.27 11.70 19.26
N GLU A 64 2.51 12.47 20.29
CA GLU A 64 3.02 13.85 20.22
C GLU A 64 4.37 13.94 19.51
N ALA A 65 5.21 12.92 19.71
CA ALA A 65 6.46 12.77 18.97
C ALA A 65 6.25 12.38 17.50
N GLY A 66 5.01 12.24 17.01
CA GLY A 66 4.65 11.98 15.62
C GLY A 66 4.47 10.49 15.26
N GLU A 67 4.54 9.57 16.23
CA GLU A 67 4.35 8.15 15.95
C GLU A 67 2.89 7.88 15.53
N PRO A 68 2.63 7.14 14.42
CA PRO A 68 1.29 6.84 13.95
C PRO A 68 0.44 6.12 15.00
N VAL A 69 -0.84 6.50 15.12
CA VAL A 69 -1.78 5.80 16.02
C VAL A 69 -1.84 4.32 15.71
N ALA A 70 -1.83 3.96 14.44
CA ALA A 70 -1.84 2.57 14.00
C ALA A 70 -0.67 1.74 14.56
N TYR A 71 0.53 2.33 14.66
CA TYR A 71 1.69 1.64 15.27
C TYR A 71 1.60 1.55 16.78
N LEU A 72 0.99 2.56 17.41
CA LEU A 72 0.77 2.58 18.87
C LEU A 72 -0.28 1.56 19.31
N THR A 73 -1.30 1.34 18.47
CA THR A 73 -2.38 0.38 18.74
C THR A 73 -2.08 -1.01 18.17
N GLY A 74 -1.14 -1.10 17.21
CA GLY A 74 -0.80 -2.33 16.50
C GLY A 74 -1.81 -2.72 15.42
N GLU A 75 -2.84 -1.89 15.15
CA GLU A 75 -3.89 -2.23 14.20
C GLU A 75 -4.34 -1.04 13.36
N ARG A 76 -4.78 -1.34 12.14
CA ARG A 76 -5.34 -0.39 11.18
C ARG A 76 -6.58 -0.95 10.49
N SER A 77 -7.68 -0.21 10.54
CA SER A 77 -8.86 -0.54 9.72
C SER A 77 -8.62 -0.08 8.29
N PHE A 78 -8.78 -0.98 7.31
CA PHE A 78 -8.66 -0.71 5.89
C PHE A 78 -9.66 -1.57 5.12
N TYR A 79 -10.49 -0.97 4.30
CA TYR A 79 -11.52 -1.60 3.46
C TYR A 79 -12.43 -2.59 4.22
N GLY A 80 -12.73 -2.27 5.48
CA GLY A 80 -13.52 -3.11 6.38
C GLY A 80 -12.78 -4.30 7.00
N LEU A 81 -11.47 -4.42 6.78
CA LEU A 81 -10.58 -5.38 7.43
C LEU A 81 -9.84 -4.70 8.59
N ASN A 82 -9.52 -5.47 9.63
CA ASN A 82 -8.63 -5.03 10.70
C ASN A 82 -7.24 -5.66 10.50
N LEU A 83 -6.26 -4.85 10.09
CA LEU A 83 -4.91 -5.28 9.76
C LEU A 83 -3.97 -5.01 10.93
N GLN A 84 -3.07 -5.94 11.21
CA GLN A 84 -1.94 -5.71 12.09
C GLN A 84 -0.89 -4.89 11.34
N VAL A 85 -0.39 -3.83 11.98
CA VAL A 85 0.62 -2.94 11.42
C VAL A 85 1.62 -2.49 12.47
N ASP A 86 2.85 -2.26 12.04
CA ASP A 86 3.92 -1.67 12.84
C ASP A 86 4.95 -0.96 11.94
N ALA A 87 6.06 -0.48 12.50
CA ALA A 87 7.07 0.31 11.79
C ALA A 87 7.78 -0.43 10.63
N ARG A 88 7.47 -1.71 10.38
CA ARG A 88 7.99 -2.49 9.24
C ARG A 88 7.26 -2.21 7.94
N VAL A 89 6.05 -1.63 7.99
CA VAL A 89 5.17 -1.41 6.83
C VAL A 89 4.60 0.00 6.86
N LEU A 90 4.23 0.53 5.69
CA LEU A 90 3.46 1.78 5.59
C LEU A 90 2.11 1.60 6.32
N ASP A 91 1.70 2.61 7.10
CA ASP A 91 0.33 2.67 7.64
C ASP A 91 -0.66 2.83 6.47
N PRO A 92 -1.56 1.86 6.19
CA PRO A 92 -2.49 1.94 5.06
C PRO A 92 -3.33 3.20 5.08
N ARG A 93 -3.32 3.95 3.97
CA ARG A 93 -4.06 5.22 3.84
C ARG A 93 -5.49 4.98 3.34
N PRO A 94 -6.48 5.75 3.82
CA PRO A 94 -7.85 5.65 3.30
C PRO A 94 -7.92 5.91 1.80
N ASP A 95 -7.09 6.81 1.26
CA ASP A 95 -7.06 7.16 -0.17
C ASP A 95 -6.74 5.95 -1.06
N THR A 96 -5.97 4.98 -0.54
CA THR A 96 -5.62 3.72 -1.22
C THR A 96 -6.85 2.82 -1.45
N GLU A 97 -7.95 3.02 -0.71
CA GLU A 97 -9.21 2.30 -0.97
C GLU A 97 -9.75 2.60 -2.38
N THR A 98 -9.45 3.78 -2.93
CA THR A 98 -9.76 4.14 -4.32
C THR A 98 -9.12 3.17 -5.34
N LEU A 99 -7.91 2.71 -5.07
CA LEU A 99 -7.23 1.73 -5.92
C LEU A 99 -7.92 0.36 -5.84
N VAL A 100 -8.36 -0.04 -4.64
CA VAL A 100 -9.11 -1.30 -4.44
C VAL A 100 -10.45 -1.25 -5.17
N ASP A 101 -11.20 -0.14 -5.04
CA ASP A 101 -12.47 0.03 -5.75
C ASP A 101 -12.30 -0.09 -7.26
N TRP A 102 -11.28 0.57 -7.82
CA TRP A 102 -11.01 0.48 -9.25
C TRP A 102 -10.56 -0.92 -9.67
N ALA A 103 -9.75 -1.60 -8.87
CA ALA A 103 -9.37 -2.99 -9.12
C ALA A 103 -10.60 -3.90 -9.19
N LEU A 104 -11.53 -3.77 -8.27
CA LEU A 104 -12.78 -4.54 -8.25
C LEU A 104 -13.68 -4.23 -9.46
N GLU A 105 -13.75 -2.95 -9.86
CA GLU A 105 -14.47 -2.52 -11.07
C GLU A 105 -13.91 -3.17 -12.34
N VAL A 106 -12.58 -3.12 -12.52
CA VAL A 106 -11.90 -3.78 -13.65
C VAL A 106 -12.15 -5.29 -13.63
N MET A 107 -12.11 -5.93 -12.47
CA MET A 107 -12.34 -7.36 -12.33
C MET A 107 -13.79 -7.79 -12.68
N GLN A 108 -14.77 -6.89 -12.67
CA GLN A 108 -16.12 -7.21 -13.14
C GLN A 108 -16.16 -7.45 -14.65
N GLY A 109 -15.27 -6.78 -15.40
CA GLY A 109 -15.12 -6.95 -16.86
C GLY A 109 -14.32 -8.19 -17.27
N ILE A 110 -13.62 -8.84 -16.34
CA ILE A 110 -12.85 -10.06 -16.61
C ILE A 110 -13.83 -11.25 -16.63
N SER A 111 -13.69 -12.10 -17.65
CA SER A 111 -14.61 -13.24 -17.86
C SER A 111 -14.80 -14.07 -16.59
N THR A 112 -16.07 -14.34 -16.24
CA THR A 112 -16.46 -15.13 -15.06
C THR A 112 -16.14 -16.62 -15.18
N HIS A 113 -15.63 -17.09 -16.35
CA HIS A 113 -15.32 -18.50 -16.58
C HIS A 113 -13.97 -18.95 -16.04
N THR A 114 -13.12 -18.00 -15.60
CA THR A 114 -11.81 -18.30 -15.01
C THR A 114 -11.59 -17.44 -13.77
N SER A 115 -11.02 -18.03 -12.72
CA SER A 115 -10.59 -17.27 -11.54
C SER A 115 -9.56 -16.21 -11.94
N PRO A 116 -9.84 -14.90 -11.81
CA PRO A 116 -8.88 -13.87 -12.19
C PRO A 116 -7.61 -13.95 -11.35
N THR A 117 -6.48 -13.67 -11.98
CA THR A 117 -5.17 -13.64 -11.32
C THR A 117 -4.76 -12.20 -11.06
N VAL A 118 -4.50 -11.87 -9.80
CA VAL A 118 -4.14 -10.52 -9.36
C VAL A 118 -2.77 -10.54 -8.73
N LEU A 119 -1.99 -9.50 -8.98
CA LEU A 119 -0.68 -9.26 -8.36
C LEU A 119 -0.66 -7.88 -7.72
N ASP A 120 -0.36 -7.83 -6.43
CA ASP A 120 -0.10 -6.60 -5.67
C ASP A 120 1.41 -6.42 -5.51
N LEU A 121 1.96 -5.35 -6.07
CA LEU A 121 3.38 -5.01 -6.04
C LEU A 121 3.67 -3.98 -4.95
N GLY A 122 4.64 -4.28 -4.07
CA GLY A 122 4.94 -3.46 -2.90
C GLY A 122 3.82 -3.58 -1.86
N THR A 123 3.47 -4.81 -1.51
CA THR A 123 2.24 -5.11 -0.75
C THR A 123 2.22 -4.55 0.67
N GLY A 124 3.38 -4.25 1.27
CA GLY A 124 3.50 -3.74 2.63
C GLY A 124 2.80 -4.64 3.65
N SER A 125 1.76 -4.15 4.30
CA SER A 125 0.93 -4.91 5.25
C SER A 125 0.01 -5.94 4.60
N GLY A 126 -0.05 -6.00 3.27
CA GLY A 126 -1.02 -6.81 2.53
C GLY A 126 -2.36 -6.12 2.27
N ALA A 127 -2.49 -4.84 2.59
CA ALA A 127 -3.77 -4.13 2.62
C ALA A 127 -4.57 -4.27 1.32
N ILE A 128 -3.97 -3.97 0.16
CA ILE A 128 -4.63 -4.02 -1.15
C ILE A 128 -4.96 -5.47 -1.53
N ALA A 129 -3.97 -6.38 -1.44
CA ALA A 129 -4.13 -7.79 -1.76
C ALA A 129 -5.25 -8.44 -0.95
N LEU A 130 -5.27 -8.20 0.37
CA LEU A 130 -6.26 -8.76 1.30
C LEU A 130 -7.65 -8.17 1.06
N ALA A 131 -7.75 -6.86 0.80
CA ALA A 131 -9.01 -6.22 0.47
C ALA A 131 -9.61 -6.81 -0.82
N ILE A 132 -8.81 -6.97 -1.87
CA ILE A 132 -9.25 -7.60 -3.13
C ILE A 132 -9.69 -9.05 -2.87
N GLN A 133 -8.88 -9.85 -2.17
CA GLN A 133 -9.22 -11.24 -1.88
C GLN A 133 -10.49 -11.40 -1.06
N SER A 134 -10.75 -10.49 -0.11
CA SER A 134 -11.96 -10.51 0.72
C SER A 134 -13.24 -10.25 -0.09
N ARG A 135 -13.16 -9.40 -1.12
CA ARG A 135 -14.28 -9.03 -2.00
C ARG A 135 -14.45 -9.95 -3.20
N ARG A 136 -13.36 -10.61 -3.61
CA ARG A 136 -13.35 -11.56 -4.74
C ARG A 136 -12.73 -12.89 -4.27
N PRO A 137 -13.48 -13.71 -3.53
CA PRO A 137 -13.00 -15.01 -3.03
C PRO A 137 -12.62 -15.98 -4.15
N ASP A 138 -13.15 -15.80 -5.36
CA ASP A 138 -12.84 -16.55 -6.56
C ASP A 138 -11.48 -16.15 -7.18
N ALA A 139 -10.93 -14.98 -6.85
CA ALA A 139 -9.66 -14.53 -7.38
C ALA A 139 -8.47 -15.31 -6.78
N ARG A 140 -7.40 -15.40 -7.56
CA ARG A 140 -6.09 -15.89 -7.10
C ARG A 140 -5.17 -14.69 -6.94
N VAL A 141 -4.89 -14.30 -5.69
CA VAL A 141 -4.14 -13.10 -5.36
C VAL A 141 -2.72 -13.45 -4.91
N TRP A 142 -1.73 -12.80 -5.51
CA TRP A 142 -0.33 -12.79 -5.10
C TRP A 142 0.04 -11.40 -4.61
N ALA A 143 0.91 -11.38 -3.60
CA ALA A 143 1.44 -10.17 -2.99
C ALA A 143 2.97 -10.23 -3.02
N VAL A 144 3.61 -9.18 -3.49
CA VAL A 144 5.06 -9.09 -3.62
C VAL A 144 5.60 -7.92 -2.85
N ASP A 145 6.71 -8.12 -2.14
CA ASP A 145 7.46 -7.04 -1.52
C ASP A 145 8.97 -7.35 -1.55
N ALA A 146 9.78 -6.29 -1.59
CA ALA A 146 11.24 -6.38 -1.48
C ALA A 146 11.69 -6.56 -0.03
N SER A 147 10.85 -6.20 0.95
CA SER A 147 11.10 -6.33 2.38
C SER A 147 10.56 -7.65 2.90
N LEU A 148 11.44 -8.50 3.42
CA LEU A 148 11.03 -9.72 4.13
C LEU A 148 10.22 -9.42 5.40
N ASP A 149 10.49 -8.29 6.05
CA ASP A 149 9.75 -7.83 7.22
C ASP A 149 8.33 -7.43 6.87
N ALA A 150 8.13 -6.72 5.74
CA ALA A 150 6.81 -6.40 5.22
C ALA A 150 6.04 -7.67 4.85
N LEU A 151 6.67 -8.62 4.18
CA LEU A 151 6.05 -9.92 3.84
C LEU A 151 5.67 -10.73 5.09
N ALA A 152 6.44 -10.63 6.17
CA ALA A 152 6.08 -11.27 7.43
C ALA A 152 4.78 -10.67 8.00
N VAL A 153 4.62 -9.35 7.94
CA VAL A 153 3.37 -8.66 8.34
C VAL A 153 2.21 -9.06 7.43
N ALA A 154 2.39 -8.99 6.10
CA ALA A 154 1.34 -9.37 5.14
C ALA A 154 0.89 -10.83 5.32
N THR A 155 1.85 -11.75 5.54
CA THR A 155 1.56 -13.17 5.78
C THR A 155 0.79 -13.37 7.09
N ALA A 156 1.17 -12.68 8.16
CA ALA A 156 0.47 -12.73 9.44
C ALA A 156 -0.98 -12.21 9.30
N ASN A 157 -1.18 -11.12 8.57
CA ASN A 157 -2.50 -10.58 8.27
C ASN A 157 -3.35 -11.56 7.43
N ALA A 158 -2.77 -12.18 6.40
CA ALA A 158 -3.46 -13.17 5.58
C ALA A 158 -3.92 -14.38 6.43
N GLN A 159 -3.07 -14.86 7.31
CA GLN A 159 -3.38 -15.96 8.24
C GLN A 159 -4.46 -15.57 9.26
N HIS A 160 -4.31 -14.40 9.88
CA HIS A 160 -5.25 -13.87 10.87
C HIS A 160 -6.67 -13.72 10.29
N LEU A 161 -6.76 -13.22 9.05
CA LEU A 161 -8.03 -13.01 8.35
C LEU A 161 -8.56 -14.27 7.63
N GLY A 162 -7.78 -15.35 7.57
CA GLY A 162 -8.15 -16.56 6.84
C GLY A 162 -8.24 -16.36 5.32
N LEU A 163 -7.51 -15.39 4.76
CA LEU A 163 -7.55 -15.04 3.33
C LEU A 163 -6.37 -15.69 2.58
N PRO A 164 -6.61 -16.42 1.46
CA PRO A 164 -5.59 -17.22 0.78
C PRO A 164 -4.70 -16.38 -0.15
N VAL A 165 -4.15 -15.25 0.34
CA VAL A 165 -3.17 -14.44 -0.38
C VAL A 165 -1.80 -15.09 -0.32
N ARG A 166 -1.08 -15.12 -1.45
CA ARG A 166 0.25 -15.75 -1.57
C ARG A 166 1.34 -14.69 -1.62
N CYS A 167 2.16 -14.65 -0.58
CA CYS A 167 3.28 -13.72 -0.48
C CYS A 167 4.53 -14.28 -1.16
N LEU A 168 5.24 -13.42 -1.91
CA LEU A 168 6.46 -13.76 -2.62
C LEU A 168 7.50 -12.64 -2.45
N HIS A 169 8.71 -12.99 -2.02
CA HIS A 169 9.81 -12.03 -1.94
C HIS A 169 10.37 -11.74 -3.33
N ASN A 170 10.24 -10.51 -3.78
CA ASN A 170 10.83 -10.02 -5.01
C ASN A 170 10.86 -8.48 -5.00
N HIS A 171 11.79 -7.89 -5.74
CA HIS A 171 11.81 -6.45 -6.02
C HIS A 171 11.05 -6.22 -7.32
N TRP A 172 9.86 -5.68 -7.24
CA TRP A 172 8.92 -5.50 -8.34
C TRP A 172 8.77 -6.79 -9.15
N LEU A 173 9.07 -6.76 -10.44
CA LEU A 173 8.99 -7.89 -11.36
C LEU A 173 10.36 -8.44 -11.78
N ARG A 174 11.44 -8.00 -11.09
CA ARG A 174 12.80 -8.49 -11.37
C ARG A 174 12.92 -9.98 -11.06
N HIS A 175 13.62 -10.74 -11.91
CA HIS A 175 13.89 -12.16 -11.66
C HIS A 175 12.65 -13.00 -11.30
N TRP A 176 11.52 -12.72 -11.96
CA TRP A 176 10.28 -13.45 -11.72
C TRP A 176 10.48 -14.96 -11.85
N PRO A 177 10.02 -15.79 -10.88
CA PRO A 177 10.24 -17.23 -10.93
C PRO A 177 9.69 -17.84 -12.21
N SER A 178 10.50 -18.65 -12.90
CA SER A 178 10.01 -19.41 -14.05
C SER A 178 9.10 -20.56 -13.58
N ARG A 179 8.10 -20.92 -14.39
CA ARG A 179 7.17 -22.04 -14.09
C ARG A 179 7.87 -23.36 -13.75
N HIS A 180 9.13 -23.53 -14.16
CA HIS A 180 9.90 -24.77 -14.00
C HIS A 180 10.64 -24.88 -12.67
N ASN A 181 10.73 -23.80 -11.88
CA ASN A 181 11.46 -23.80 -10.59
C ASN A 181 10.56 -23.98 -9.36
N SER A 182 9.30 -24.38 -9.53
CA SER A 182 8.41 -24.71 -8.42
C SER A 182 8.87 -26.04 -7.82
N GLN A 183 9.39 -26.03 -6.60
CA GLN A 183 9.60 -27.27 -5.84
C GLN A 183 8.27 -28.02 -5.72
N ALA A 184 8.31 -29.34 -5.82
CA ALA A 184 7.12 -30.19 -5.71
C ALA A 184 6.35 -29.86 -4.42
N GLY A 185 5.09 -29.41 -4.58
CA GLY A 185 4.23 -29.00 -3.46
C GLY A 185 3.95 -27.49 -3.36
N THR A 186 4.72 -26.63 -4.03
CA THR A 186 4.42 -25.19 -4.13
C THR A 186 3.54 -24.92 -5.35
N LEU A 187 2.43 -24.24 -5.14
CA LEU A 187 1.57 -23.79 -6.27
C LEU A 187 2.38 -22.93 -7.23
N ALA A 188 2.38 -23.31 -8.50
CA ALA A 188 3.14 -22.62 -9.54
C ALA A 188 2.75 -21.14 -9.60
N VAL A 189 3.74 -20.26 -9.54
CA VAL A 189 3.54 -18.81 -9.70
C VAL A 189 3.06 -18.54 -11.13
N PRO A 190 2.01 -17.73 -11.34
CA PRO A 190 1.52 -17.42 -12.69
C PRO A 190 2.61 -16.74 -13.52
N GLY A 191 2.69 -17.09 -14.79
CA GLY A 191 3.55 -16.38 -15.73
C GLY A 191 2.99 -15.00 -16.12
N ARG A 192 1.67 -14.84 -16.01
CA ARG A 192 0.93 -13.62 -16.36
C ARG A 192 -0.24 -13.42 -15.41
N PHE A 193 -0.64 -12.14 -15.25
CA PHE A 193 -1.73 -11.69 -14.40
C PHE A 193 -2.77 -10.91 -15.20
N ASP A 194 -4.03 -11.07 -14.84
CA ASP A 194 -5.13 -10.31 -15.44
C ASP A 194 -5.15 -8.86 -14.91
N LEU A 195 -4.67 -8.68 -13.69
CA LEU A 195 -4.57 -7.38 -13.03
C LEU A 195 -3.28 -7.29 -12.21
N ILE A 196 -2.55 -6.20 -12.39
CA ILE A 196 -1.44 -5.79 -11.52
C ILE A 196 -1.84 -4.48 -10.85
N VAL A 197 -1.74 -4.43 -9.53
CA VAL A 197 -1.98 -3.23 -8.71
C VAL A 197 -0.72 -2.87 -7.95
N SER A 198 -0.53 -1.59 -7.64
CA SER A 198 0.59 -1.13 -6.82
C SER A 198 0.28 0.21 -6.16
N ASN A 199 0.66 0.34 -4.89
CA ASN A 199 0.90 1.63 -4.26
C ASN A 199 2.41 1.74 -3.99
N PRO A 200 3.21 2.11 -4.99
CA PRO A 200 4.66 2.17 -4.86
C PRO A 200 5.09 3.44 -4.12
N PRO A 201 6.33 3.53 -3.64
CA PRO A 201 6.89 4.81 -3.20
C PRO A 201 6.78 5.85 -4.31
N TYR A 202 6.41 7.08 -3.95
CA TYR A 202 6.22 8.17 -4.91
C TYR A 202 6.64 9.56 -4.36
N ILE A 203 7.22 9.62 -3.16
CA ILE A 203 7.66 10.87 -2.55
C ILE A 203 9.08 11.19 -3.06
N ARG A 204 9.29 12.47 -3.41
CA ARG A 204 10.62 12.99 -3.81
C ARG A 204 11.60 12.89 -2.64
N SER A 205 12.86 12.60 -2.91
CA SER A 205 13.90 12.42 -1.88
C SER A 205 14.17 13.66 -1.02
N ASN A 206 13.79 14.85 -1.51
CA ASN A 206 13.94 16.15 -0.84
C ASN A 206 12.60 16.76 -0.40
N ASP A 207 11.53 15.98 -0.33
CA ASP A 207 10.21 16.46 0.07
C ASP A 207 10.22 16.98 1.51
N PRO A 208 9.72 18.20 1.76
CA PRO A 208 9.72 18.82 3.09
C PRO A 208 8.83 18.10 4.12
N HIS A 209 7.93 17.22 3.69
CA HIS A 209 7.05 16.47 4.59
C HIS A 209 7.68 15.17 5.12
N LEU A 210 8.80 14.70 4.55
CA LEU A 210 9.48 13.47 5.01
C LEU A 210 9.82 13.44 6.50
N PRO A 211 10.22 14.54 7.17
CA PRO A 211 10.46 14.53 8.61
C PRO A 211 9.23 14.13 9.44
N ALA A 212 8.02 14.45 8.97
CA ALA A 212 6.77 14.06 9.65
C ALA A 212 6.48 12.55 9.51
N LEU A 213 7.04 11.90 8.49
CA LEU A 213 6.89 10.47 8.18
C LEU A 213 8.05 9.61 8.71
N ARG A 214 8.89 10.14 9.61
CA ARG A 214 10.13 9.50 10.09
C ARG A 214 9.93 8.16 10.79
N HIS A 215 8.71 7.87 11.24
CA HIS A 215 8.37 6.61 11.90
C HIS A 215 8.01 5.49 10.91
N GLU A 216 7.79 5.85 9.65
CA GLU A 216 7.43 4.91 8.59
C GLU A 216 8.68 4.48 7.79
N PRO A 217 8.70 3.28 7.19
CA PRO A 217 9.88 2.80 6.48
C PRO A 217 10.16 3.68 5.25
N ARG A 218 11.33 4.33 5.22
CA ARG A 218 11.71 5.25 4.15
C ARG A 218 11.62 4.64 2.75
N GLN A 219 11.91 3.35 2.63
CA GLN A 219 11.82 2.61 1.37
C GLN A 219 10.38 2.46 0.84
N ALA A 220 9.37 2.60 1.71
CA ALA A 220 7.96 2.60 1.31
C ALA A 220 7.45 4.01 0.93
N LEU A 221 8.28 5.04 1.04
CA LEU A 221 7.90 6.44 0.83
C LEU A 221 8.62 7.07 -0.37
N VAL A 222 9.95 6.90 -0.46
CA VAL A 222 10.81 7.71 -1.32
C VAL A 222 11.18 6.99 -2.60
N SER A 223 10.97 7.64 -3.74
CA SER A 223 11.25 7.15 -5.09
C SER A 223 12.02 8.17 -5.92
N GLY A 224 13.33 8.26 -5.70
CA GLY A 224 14.21 9.13 -6.47
C GLY A 224 14.03 10.63 -6.23
N SER A 225 14.56 11.43 -7.15
CA SER A 225 14.56 12.90 -7.03
C SER A 225 13.23 13.54 -7.41
N ASP A 226 12.46 12.90 -8.27
CA ASP A 226 11.14 13.38 -8.76
C ASP A 226 9.96 12.53 -8.29
N GLY A 227 10.22 11.46 -7.53
CA GLY A 227 9.19 10.57 -7.01
C GLY A 227 8.66 9.55 -8.00
N LEU A 228 9.29 9.37 -9.17
CA LEU A 228 8.76 8.55 -10.26
C LEU A 228 9.58 7.29 -10.56
N ASP A 229 10.72 7.05 -9.89
CA ASP A 229 11.63 5.97 -10.27
C ASP A 229 10.96 4.59 -10.21
N ASP A 230 10.23 4.30 -9.13
CA ASP A 230 9.53 3.02 -8.97
C ASP A 230 8.33 2.90 -9.93
N LEU A 231 7.60 3.99 -10.15
CA LEU A 231 6.52 4.05 -11.14
C LEU A 231 7.03 3.75 -12.56
N ARG A 232 8.18 4.33 -12.95
CA ARG A 232 8.83 4.03 -14.24
C ARG A 232 9.21 2.57 -14.37
N GLU A 233 9.80 1.99 -13.32
CA GLU A 233 10.20 0.58 -13.34
C GLU A 233 9.00 -0.34 -13.48
N ILE A 234 7.93 -0.10 -12.71
CA ILE A 234 6.70 -0.89 -12.77
C ILE A 234 6.07 -0.80 -14.16
N VAL A 235 5.89 0.42 -14.69
CA VAL A 235 5.30 0.63 -16.03
C VAL A 235 6.10 -0.09 -17.12
N ALA A 236 7.44 -0.04 -17.07
CA ALA A 236 8.29 -0.65 -18.07
C ALA A 236 8.29 -2.19 -17.99
N THR A 237 8.13 -2.77 -16.82
CA THR A 237 8.27 -4.23 -16.60
C THR A 237 6.94 -4.98 -16.58
N ALA A 238 5.84 -4.33 -16.19
CA ALA A 238 4.53 -4.95 -16.08
C ALA A 238 3.97 -5.54 -17.39
N PRO A 239 4.20 -4.99 -18.60
CA PRO A 239 3.71 -5.59 -19.85
C PRO A 239 4.17 -7.01 -20.05
N GLY A 240 5.36 -7.37 -19.58
CA GLY A 240 5.89 -8.74 -19.63
C GLY A 240 5.13 -9.74 -18.76
N ARG A 241 4.38 -9.25 -17.77
CA ARG A 241 3.66 -10.04 -16.76
C ARG A 241 2.14 -9.88 -16.83
N LEU A 242 1.63 -8.95 -17.59
CA LEU A 242 0.20 -8.83 -17.86
C LEU A 242 -0.27 -9.88 -18.88
N ALA A 243 -1.44 -10.42 -18.67
CA ALA A 243 -2.18 -11.17 -19.67
C ALA A 243 -2.53 -10.26 -20.87
N PRO A 244 -2.88 -10.80 -22.06
CA PRO A 244 -3.52 -9.98 -23.07
C PRO A 244 -4.73 -9.28 -22.47
N ASP A 245 -4.89 -7.99 -22.76
CA ASP A 245 -5.94 -7.12 -22.21
C ASP A 245 -5.93 -6.97 -20.68
N GLY A 246 -4.89 -7.42 -19.98
CA GLY A 246 -4.69 -7.22 -18.55
C GLY A 246 -4.44 -5.74 -18.20
N TRP A 247 -4.70 -5.38 -16.96
CA TRP A 247 -4.64 -4.00 -16.48
C TRP A 247 -3.49 -3.79 -15.50
N LEU A 248 -2.88 -2.61 -15.58
CA LEU A 248 -1.99 -2.05 -14.55
C LEU A 248 -2.69 -0.85 -13.92
N LEU A 249 -2.85 -0.87 -12.59
CA LEU A 249 -3.41 0.23 -11.81
C LEU A 249 -2.40 0.64 -10.73
N MET A 250 -2.13 1.95 -10.61
CA MET A 250 -1.13 2.45 -9.66
C MET A 250 -1.65 3.66 -8.91
N GLU A 251 -1.38 3.70 -7.60
CA GLU A 251 -1.48 4.91 -6.80
C GLU A 251 -0.24 5.78 -7.02
N HIS A 252 -0.39 7.10 -6.87
CA HIS A 252 0.68 8.08 -6.99
C HIS A 252 0.35 9.38 -6.23
N GLY A 253 1.28 10.31 -6.15
CA GLY A 253 1.07 11.62 -5.59
C GLY A 253 0.02 12.43 -6.37
N TRP A 254 -0.71 13.29 -5.68
CA TRP A 254 -1.81 14.08 -6.24
C TRP A 254 -1.40 14.96 -7.43
N ASP A 255 -0.11 15.29 -7.57
CA ASP A 255 0.49 16.11 -8.61
C ASP A 255 1.19 15.30 -9.73
N GLN A 256 1.10 13.95 -9.71
CA GLN A 256 1.85 13.08 -10.63
C GLN A 256 0.98 12.42 -11.72
N ALA A 257 -0.32 12.72 -11.77
CA ALA A 257 -1.25 12.03 -12.67
C ALA A 257 -0.86 12.10 -14.15
N ASP A 258 -0.45 13.28 -14.62
CA ASP A 258 -0.06 13.51 -16.02
C ASP A 258 1.24 12.79 -16.35
N ASP A 259 2.22 12.81 -15.44
CA ASP A 259 3.49 12.11 -15.61
C ASP A 259 3.26 10.58 -15.71
N VAL A 260 2.42 10.03 -14.82
CA VAL A 260 2.12 8.59 -14.86
C VAL A 260 1.34 8.21 -16.11
N ALA A 261 0.40 9.05 -16.57
CA ALA A 261 -0.30 8.83 -17.83
C ALA A 261 0.68 8.82 -19.02
N ALA A 262 1.60 9.79 -19.07
CA ALA A 262 2.62 9.85 -20.11
C ALA A 262 3.54 8.61 -20.12
N LEU A 263 3.92 8.09 -18.94
CA LEU A 263 4.68 6.84 -18.83
C LEU A 263 3.90 5.65 -19.40
N LEU A 264 2.61 5.53 -19.09
CA LEU A 264 1.74 4.47 -19.61
C LEU A 264 1.56 4.57 -21.13
N GLU A 265 1.34 5.79 -21.66
CA GLU A 265 1.23 6.03 -23.11
C GLU A 265 2.51 5.62 -23.83
N ALA A 266 3.67 6.06 -23.35
CA ALA A 266 4.98 5.73 -23.91
C ALA A 266 5.27 4.22 -23.88
N ALA A 267 4.74 3.49 -22.90
CA ALA A 267 4.85 2.04 -22.79
C ALA A 267 3.79 1.26 -23.60
N GLY A 268 2.92 1.97 -24.33
CA GLY A 268 1.93 1.37 -25.24
C GLY A 268 0.68 0.82 -24.54
N TYR A 269 0.38 1.30 -23.34
CA TYR A 269 -0.90 1.03 -22.70
C TYR A 269 -2.02 1.79 -23.41
N ARG A 270 -3.23 1.27 -23.36
CA ARG A 270 -4.46 1.87 -23.92
C ARG A 270 -5.52 1.98 -22.83
N LEU A 271 -6.63 2.65 -23.11
CA LEU A 271 -7.72 2.91 -22.17
C LEU A 271 -7.19 3.51 -20.85
N ILE A 272 -6.20 4.40 -20.96
CA ILE A 272 -5.61 5.07 -19.79
C ILE A 272 -6.71 5.90 -19.13
N GLY A 273 -6.82 5.75 -17.81
CA GLY A 273 -7.82 6.41 -17.02
C GLY A 273 -7.32 6.75 -15.62
N HIS A 274 -8.14 7.51 -14.90
CA HIS A 274 -7.83 8.01 -13.57
C HIS A 274 -8.97 7.74 -12.60
N ARG A 275 -8.64 7.65 -11.30
CA ARG A 275 -9.62 7.66 -10.21
C ARG A 275 -9.24 8.71 -9.18
N ARG A 276 -10.26 9.38 -8.62
CA ARG A 276 -10.10 10.40 -7.58
C ARG A 276 -10.38 9.80 -6.22
N ASP A 277 -9.61 10.25 -5.23
CA ASP A 277 -9.91 9.99 -3.83
C ASP A 277 -11.15 10.78 -3.35
N LEU A 278 -11.56 10.55 -2.11
CA LEU A 278 -12.69 11.27 -1.51
C LEU A 278 -12.43 12.78 -1.35
N GLY A 279 -11.17 13.22 -1.37
CA GLY A 279 -10.76 14.62 -1.37
C GLY A 279 -10.86 15.28 -2.75
N GLY A 280 -11.16 14.49 -3.81
CA GLY A 280 -11.28 14.96 -5.19
C GLY A 280 -9.95 15.03 -5.96
N HIS A 281 -8.83 14.61 -5.35
CA HIS A 281 -7.53 14.54 -6.01
C HIS A 281 -7.42 13.28 -6.87
N ILE A 282 -6.81 13.37 -8.06
CA ILE A 282 -6.47 12.19 -8.83
C ILE A 282 -5.41 11.42 -8.04
N ARG A 283 -5.77 10.24 -7.58
CA ARG A 283 -4.93 9.40 -6.73
C ARG A 283 -4.42 8.16 -7.43
N CYS A 284 -5.17 7.66 -8.42
CA CYS A 284 -4.80 6.47 -9.16
C CYS A 284 -4.83 6.75 -10.66
N THR A 285 -3.83 6.21 -11.36
CA THR A 285 -3.76 6.18 -12.83
C THR A 285 -3.43 4.76 -13.28
N GLY A 286 -4.09 4.30 -14.33
CA GLY A 286 -3.86 2.95 -14.86
C GLY A 286 -4.22 2.84 -16.32
N GLY A 287 -3.87 1.70 -16.91
CA GLY A 287 -4.13 1.43 -18.31
C GLY A 287 -4.19 -0.07 -18.61
N GLN A 288 -4.81 -0.39 -19.71
CA GLN A 288 -4.90 -1.75 -20.22
C GLN A 288 -3.70 -2.05 -21.12
N ARG A 289 -3.12 -3.24 -20.99
CA ARG A 289 -2.05 -3.70 -21.88
C ARG A 289 -2.52 -3.72 -23.33
N GLY A 290 -1.76 -3.06 -24.22
CA GLY A 290 -1.99 -3.16 -25.66
C GLY A 290 -1.78 -4.58 -26.18
N THR A 291 -2.55 -4.99 -27.21
CA THR A 291 -2.44 -6.31 -27.85
C THR A 291 -1.16 -6.50 -28.65
N ASN A 292 -0.48 -5.39 -28.99
CA ASN A 292 0.77 -5.41 -29.76
C ASN A 292 1.86 -4.61 -28.99
N PRO A 293 2.71 -5.27 -28.20
CA PRO A 293 3.82 -4.57 -27.59
C PRO A 293 4.78 -4.17 -28.70
N GLN A 294 4.79 -2.90 -29.10
CA GLN A 294 5.96 -2.38 -29.80
C GLN A 294 7.15 -2.52 -28.82
N PRO A 295 8.24 -3.19 -29.22
CA PRO A 295 9.44 -3.16 -28.37
C PRO A 295 9.84 -1.70 -28.21
N PRO A 296 10.29 -1.28 -27.00
CA PRO A 296 10.79 0.06 -26.79
C PRO A 296 11.82 0.34 -27.90
N GLN A 297 11.61 1.40 -28.68
CA GLN A 297 12.61 1.86 -29.64
C GLN A 297 13.84 2.23 -28.81
N ALA A 298 14.88 1.40 -28.91
CA ALA A 298 16.18 1.71 -28.34
C ALA A 298 16.61 3.05 -28.93
N GLN A 299 16.59 4.11 -28.13
CA GLN A 299 17.25 5.35 -28.50
C GLN A 299 18.73 5.01 -28.74
N PRO A 300 19.30 5.32 -29.89
CA PRO A 300 20.71 5.09 -30.11
C PRO A 300 21.49 5.91 -29.07
N LEU A 301 22.37 5.23 -28.34
CA LEU A 301 23.32 5.88 -27.46
C LEU A 301 24.08 6.95 -28.25
N PRO A 302 24.28 8.15 -27.72
CA PRO A 302 25.08 9.18 -28.42
C PRO A 302 26.46 8.62 -28.73
N GLY A 303 26.80 8.64 -30.03
CA GLY A 303 28.00 8.01 -30.55
C GLY A 303 29.28 8.55 -29.90
N PHE A 304 30.11 7.64 -29.44
CA PHE A 304 31.51 7.94 -29.17
C PHE A 304 32.20 8.31 -30.50
N PRO A 305 33.00 9.39 -30.57
CA PRO A 305 33.74 9.72 -31.78
C PRO A 305 34.76 8.63 -32.07
N SER A 306 34.66 8.06 -33.28
CA SER A 306 35.67 7.13 -33.80
C SER A 306 37.01 7.84 -33.91
N ASN A 307 38.01 7.40 -33.14
CA ASN A 307 39.37 7.83 -33.31
C ASN A 307 39.84 7.46 -34.73
N ALA A 308 40.11 8.51 -35.52
CA ALA A 308 40.76 8.41 -36.81
C ALA A 308 42.14 7.75 -36.63
N ARG A 309 42.40 6.74 -37.44
CA ARG A 309 43.76 6.19 -37.65
C ARG A 309 44.61 7.25 -38.26
N VAL A 310 45.74 7.55 -37.60
CA VAL A 310 46.88 8.23 -38.21
C VAL A 310 47.76 7.14 -38.81
N GLY A 311 48.03 7.32 -40.10
CA GLY A 311 48.93 6.48 -40.86
C GLY A 311 50.41 6.72 -40.54
#